data_6930c3fd4e712cc00b2e9acccc22bd6f
#
_entry.id   6930c3fd4e712cc00b2e9acccc22bd6f
#
_cell.length_a   1.000
_cell.length_b   1.000
_cell.length_c   1.000
_cell.angle_alpha   90.00
_cell.angle_beta   90.00
_cell.angle_gamma   90.00
#
_symmetry.space_group_name_H-M   'P 1'
#
loop_
_entity.id
_entity.type
_entity.pdbx_description
1 polymer ?
#
loop_
_entity_poly.entity_id
_entity_poly.type
_entity_poly.pdbx_seq_one_letter_code
_entity_poly.pdbx_strand_id
1 'polypeptide(L)'
;MWLTLVWHVGSGLPWSWQTGPSDSSERDHLVEMLSKLPENSLITADAGFVGYDFWKAILDAKHKFLIRVGGNVKLLKKLGYVRESSGTVYLWPDKAAKKKQPPLALRLIVVHNGKHPVYLVTNLPKSKLSDRQASAIYSARWGIELFFRTFKQTFGRRKLRSRCPNNAKLEIDWSLLALWCICLLAQRELVNSGQSPSSLSPVSAIKAFQDILHDWRVRPENRGQSPCIRLRGALLAHYERTSSKTSRNYPRKKKEHKHTGPPKLFSARKQQVTAAKELKRQKHEIQLTA
;
A
#
# COMPACT_ATOMS: atom_id res chain seq x y z
N MET A 1 -10.52 -11.28 14.02
CA MET A 1 -10.64 -11.26 12.55
C MET A 1 -9.60 -10.33 11.99
N TRP A 2 -8.90 -10.77 10.95
CA TRP A 2 -7.88 -10.02 10.21
C TRP A 2 -8.47 -9.41 8.95
N LEU A 3 -8.08 -8.18 8.59
CA LEU A 3 -8.51 -7.50 7.36
C LEU A 3 -7.28 -7.01 6.61
N THR A 4 -7.07 -7.50 5.42
CA THR A 4 -6.08 -7.01 4.46
C THR A 4 -6.80 -6.25 3.34
N LEU A 5 -6.29 -5.08 2.96
CA LEU A 5 -6.92 -4.20 1.99
C LEU A 5 -5.90 -3.72 0.97
N VAL A 6 -6.26 -3.81 -0.30
CA VAL A 6 -5.53 -3.17 -1.40
C VAL A 6 -6.15 -1.81 -1.66
N TRP A 7 -5.31 -0.79 -1.65
CA TRP A 7 -5.68 0.61 -1.79
C TRP A 7 -5.17 1.16 -3.11
N HIS A 8 -6.07 1.74 -3.91
CA HIS A 8 -5.68 2.38 -5.14
C HIS A 8 -5.21 3.81 -4.87
N VAL A 9 -3.91 4.04 -4.98
CA VAL A 9 -3.25 5.32 -4.63
C VAL A 9 -3.81 6.49 -5.45
N GLY A 10 -4.10 6.27 -6.73
CA GLY A 10 -4.57 7.32 -7.63
C GLY A 10 -5.98 7.82 -7.32
N SER A 11 -6.92 6.91 -7.00
CA SER A 11 -8.29 7.31 -6.66
C SER A 11 -8.49 7.56 -5.17
N GLY A 12 -7.58 7.10 -4.30
CA GLY A 12 -7.78 7.17 -2.86
C GLY A 12 -8.96 6.31 -2.37
N LEU A 13 -9.22 5.17 -3.03
CA LEU A 13 -10.31 4.25 -2.71
C LEU A 13 -9.80 2.82 -2.52
N PRO A 14 -10.50 1.98 -1.73
CA PRO A 14 -10.25 0.55 -1.71
C PRO A 14 -10.43 -0.07 -3.10
N TRP A 15 -9.50 -0.93 -3.51
CA TRP A 15 -9.61 -1.71 -4.73
C TRP A 15 -10.17 -3.11 -4.45
N SER A 16 -9.61 -3.76 -3.44
CA SER A 16 -9.99 -5.11 -3.05
C SER A 16 -9.65 -5.32 -1.57
N TRP A 17 -10.33 -6.24 -0.93
CA TRP A 17 -10.02 -6.64 0.45
C TRP A 17 -10.28 -8.12 0.69
N GLN A 18 -9.65 -8.63 1.73
CA GLN A 18 -9.81 -9.99 2.20
C GLN A 18 -9.84 -10.03 3.72
N THR A 19 -10.73 -10.82 4.26
CA THR A 19 -10.82 -11.09 5.69
C THR A 19 -10.40 -12.52 5.99
N GLY A 20 -9.78 -12.73 7.14
CA GLY A 20 -9.36 -14.04 7.62
C GLY A 20 -9.41 -14.15 9.13
N PRO A 21 -9.12 -15.33 9.69
CA PRO A 21 -8.96 -15.54 11.13
C PRO A 21 -7.82 -14.68 11.71
N SER A 22 -7.68 -14.64 13.05
CA SER A 22 -6.73 -13.75 13.72
C SER A 22 -5.26 -14.10 13.49
N ASP A 23 -4.97 -15.31 13.07
CA ASP A 23 -3.65 -15.87 12.73
C ASP A 23 -3.29 -15.74 11.25
N SER A 24 -4.14 -15.08 10.44
CA SER A 24 -3.89 -14.84 9.02
C SER A 24 -2.68 -13.94 8.78
N SER A 25 -2.05 -14.16 7.64
CA SER A 25 -0.93 -13.36 7.13
C SER A 25 -1.40 -12.34 6.09
N GLU A 26 -1.09 -11.05 6.29
CA GLU A 26 -1.36 -10.02 5.27
C GLU A 26 -0.65 -10.32 3.94
N ARG A 27 0.50 -10.96 3.98
CA ARG A 27 1.26 -11.33 2.78
C ARG A 27 0.56 -12.42 1.99
N ASP A 28 0.02 -13.44 2.67
CA ASP A 28 -0.70 -14.54 2.02
C ASP A 28 -2.01 -14.01 1.41
N HIS A 29 -2.76 -13.19 2.14
CA HIS A 29 -3.94 -12.50 1.60
C HIS A 29 -3.60 -11.67 0.35
N LEU A 30 -2.47 -10.93 0.37
CA LEU A 30 -2.09 -10.14 -0.80
C LEU A 30 -1.71 -11.03 -1.98
N VAL A 31 -1.02 -12.16 -1.75
CA VAL A 31 -0.69 -13.13 -2.83
C VAL A 31 -1.97 -13.66 -3.47
N GLU A 32 -2.98 -14.02 -2.69
CA GLU A 32 -4.29 -14.47 -3.22
C GLU A 32 -5.03 -13.38 -4.00
N MET A 33 -4.83 -12.11 -3.64
CA MET A 33 -5.44 -10.98 -4.34
C MET A 33 -4.70 -10.53 -5.60
N LEU A 34 -3.46 -10.99 -5.85
CA LEU A 34 -2.67 -10.54 -7.01
C LEU A 34 -3.40 -10.71 -8.35
N SER A 35 -4.12 -11.82 -8.52
CA SER A 35 -4.88 -12.11 -9.74
C SER A 35 -6.06 -11.15 -9.99
N LYS A 36 -6.50 -10.42 -8.96
CA LYS A 36 -7.59 -9.44 -9.02
C LYS A 36 -7.11 -8.03 -9.35
N LEU A 37 -5.79 -7.84 -9.41
CA LEU A 37 -5.20 -6.55 -9.74
C LEU A 37 -5.07 -6.38 -11.25
N PRO A 38 -5.20 -5.15 -11.76
CA PRO A 38 -4.89 -4.87 -13.16
C PRO A 38 -3.47 -5.32 -13.53
N GLU A 39 -3.28 -5.79 -14.73
CA GLU A 39 -1.96 -6.22 -15.22
C GLU A 39 -0.91 -5.11 -15.04
N ASN A 40 0.32 -5.52 -14.75
CA ASN A 40 1.45 -4.61 -14.55
C ASN A 40 1.27 -3.59 -13.41
N SER A 41 0.38 -3.84 -12.44
CA SER A 41 0.21 -2.97 -11.27
C SER A 41 1.52 -2.76 -10.50
N LEU A 42 1.72 -1.55 -9.98
CA LEU A 42 2.82 -1.22 -9.07
C LEU A 42 2.32 -1.30 -7.62
N ILE A 43 2.75 -2.33 -6.91
CA ILE A 43 2.37 -2.58 -5.52
C ILE A 43 3.32 -1.83 -4.60
N THR A 44 2.79 -0.95 -3.74
CA THR A 44 3.58 -0.28 -2.71
C THR A 44 3.23 -0.82 -1.32
N ALA A 45 4.24 -1.15 -0.52
CA ALA A 45 4.04 -1.70 0.81
C ALA A 45 5.14 -1.27 1.80
N ASP A 46 4.85 -1.42 3.08
CA ASP A 46 5.80 -1.12 4.14
C ASP A 46 6.80 -2.27 4.40
N ALA A 47 7.63 -2.12 5.45
CA ALA A 47 8.66 -3.10 5.79
C ALA A 47 8.11 -4.43 6.37
N GLY A 48 6.82 -4.56 6.58
CA GLY A 48 6.15 -5.82 6.93
C GLY A 48 6.04 -6.78 5.73
N PHE A 49 6.08 -6.25 4.52
CA PHE A 49 5.90 -7.00 3.27
C PHE A 49 7.22 -7.40 2.61
N VAL A 50 8.17 -7.88 3.39
CA VAL A 50 9.48 -8.34 2.89
C VAL A 50 9.56 -9.86 2.90
N GLY A 51 10.19 -10.43 1.86
CA GLY A 51 10.42 -11.86 1.75
C GLY A 51 10.69 -12.30 0.31
N TYR A 52 11.55 -13.31 0.13
CA TYR A 52 11.91 -13.80 -1.19
C TYR A 52 10.69 -14.40 -1.91
N ASP A 53 9.99 -15.34 -1.26
CA ASP A 53 8.85 -16.03 -1.86
C ASP A 53 7.70 -15.06 -2.17
N PHE A 54 7.46 -14.10 -1.28
CA PHE A 54 6.45 -13.07 -1.48
C PHE A 54 6.77 -12.14 -2.67
N TRP A 55 8.02 -11.63 -2.76
CA TRP A 55 8.41 -10.78 -3.88
C TRP A 55 8.46 -11.55 -5.20
N LYS A 56 8.86 -12.84 -5.13
CA LYS A 56 8.82 -13.72 -6.29
C LYS A 56 7.40 -13.91 -6.79
N ALA A 57 6.42 -14.15 -5.90
CA ALA A 57 5.02 -14.28 -6.28
C ALA A 57 4.48 -13.02 -7.00
N ILE A 58 4.84 -11.82 -6.53
CA ILE A 58 4.48 -10.57 -7.22
C ILE A 58 5.07 -10.51 -8.64
N LEU A 59 6.34 -10.93 -8.80
CA LEU A 59 7.01 -10.94 -10.10
C LEU A 59 6.45 -12.00 -11.04
N ASP A 60 6.16 -13.19 -10.53
CA ASP A 60 5.55 -14.29 -11.28
C ASP A 60 4.14 -13.90 -11.79
N ALA A 61 3.40 -13.13 -10.98
CA ALA A 61 2.12 -12.52 -11.38
C ALA A 61 2.29 -11.29 -12.33
N LYS A 62 3.51 -11.03 -12.84
CA LYS A 62 3.84 -9.92 -13.76
C LYS A 62 3.62 -8.51 -13.21
N HIS A 63 3.45 -8.37 -11.89
CA HIS A 63 3.36 -7.08 -11.23
C HIS A 63 4.72 -6.48 -10.89
N LYS A 64 4.71 -5.21 -10.54
CA LYS A 64 5.86 -4.43 -10.09
C LYS A 64 5.67 -4.09 -8.62
N PHE A 65 6.76 -3.77 -7.93
CA PHE A 65 6.65 -3.38 -6.55
C PHE A 65 7.62 -2.25 -6.16
N LEU A 66 7.24 -1.53 -5.11
CA LEU A 66 8.03 -0.52 -4.43
C LEU A 66 7.83 -0.71 -2.93
N ILE A 67 8.76 -1.37 -2.26
CA ILE A 67 8.60 -1.82 -0.88
C ILE A 67 9.68 -1.24 0.01
N ARG A 68 9.29 -0.76 1.20
CA ARG A 68 10.24 -0.30 2.20
C ARG A 68 11.01 -1.49 2.78
N VAL A 69 12.29 -1.29 2.98
CA VAL A 69 13.19 -2.27 3.63
C VAL A 69 13.93 -1.64 4.79
N GLY A 70 14.35 -2.46 5.74
CA GLY A 70 15.09 -2.03 6.91
C GLY A 70 16.18 -3.04 7.30
N GLY A 71 16.76 -2.88 8.47
CA GLY A 71 17.88 -3.68 8.97
C GLY A 71 17.65 -5.19 9.11
N ASN A 72 16.41 -5.64 8.97
CA ASN A 72 16.03 -7.05 8.91
C ASN A 72 16.27 -7.71 7.53
N VAL A 73 16.52 -6.90 6.48
CA VAL A 73 16.70 -7.39 5.11
C VAL A 73 18.20 -7.45 4.77
N LYS A 74 18.63 -8.61 4.27
CA LYS A 74 19.99 -8.83 3.76
C LYS A 74 19.96 -8.81 2.24
N LEU A 75 20.71 -7.88 1.63
CA LEU A 75 20.82 -7.73 0.18
C LEU A 75 22.27 -7.94 -0.26
N LEU A 76 22.45 -8.55 -1.43
CA LEU A 76 23.76 -8.77 -2.03
C LEU A 76 24.06 -7.69 -3.07
N LYS A 77 25.32 -7.34 -3.19
CA LYS A 77 25.90 -6.51 -4.26
C LYS A 77 26.91 -7.32 -5.04
N LYS A 78 27.20 -6.90 -6.27
CA LYS A 78 28.24 -7.50 -7.12
C LYS A 78 28.02 -8.99 -7.37
N LEU A 79 26.78 -9.41 -7.61
CA LEU A 79 26.45 -10.79 -7.94
C LEU A 79 26.64 -11.11 -9.42
N GLY A 80 26.52 -10.10 -10.30
CA GLY A 80 26.70 -10.25 -11.74
C GLY A 80 25.60 -11.03 -12.46
N TYR A 81 24.44 -11.25 -11.82
CA TYR A 81 23.32 -11.99 -12.43
C TYR A 81 22.64 -11.20 -13.57
N VAL A 82 22.53 -9.89 -13.40
CA VAL A 82 22.08 -8.96 -14.45
C VAL A 82 23.15 -7.92 -14.72
N ARG A 83 23.00 -7.12 -15.78
CA ARG A 83 23.84 -5.92 -15.99
C ARG A 83 23.59 -4.96 -14.82
N GLU A 84 24.60 -4.78 -13.98
CA GLU A 84 24.51 -3.96 -12.78
C GLU A 84 24.66 -2.47 -13.13
N SER A 85 23.84 -1.66 -12.49
CA SER A 85 23.89 -0.20 -12.51
C SER A 85 23.95 0.33 -11.07
N SER A 86 24.10 1.63 -10.91
CA SER A 86 24.07 2.23 -9.57
C SER A 86 22.77 1.88 -8.85
N GLY A 87 22.90 1.38 -7.62
CA GLY A 87 21.78 0.93 -6.80
C GLY A 87 21.31 -0.51 -7.05
N THR A 88 21.91 -1.26 -7.99
CA THR A 88 21.56 -2.68 -8.19
C THR A 88 21.92 -3.49 -6.95
N VAL A 89 20.94 -4.25 -6.44
CA VAL A 89 21.05 -5.17 -5.31
C VAL A 89 20.26 -6.43 -5.60
N TYR A 90 20.56 -7.49 -4.85
CA TYR A 90 19.86 -8.77 -5.04
C TYR A 90 19.33 -9.30 -3.72
N LEU A 91 18.12 -9.85 -3.76
CA LEU A 91 17.62 -10.69 -2.69
C LEU A 91 17.80 -12.15 -3.10
N TRP A 92 18.69 -12.85 -2.42
CA TRP A 92 18.96 -14.26 -2.68
C TRP A 92 19.33 -15.00 -1.38
N PRO A 93 18.34 -15.42 -0.59
CA PRO A 93 18.60 -16.18 0.63
C PRO A 93 19.16 -17.56 0.32
N ASP A 94 19.96 -18.10 1.23
CA ASP A 94 20.62 -19.40 1.07
C ASP A 94 19.63 -20.54 0.78
N LYS A 95 18.43 -20.49 1.35
CA LYS A 95 17.35 -21.46 1.07
C LYS A 95 16.92 -21.44 -0.40
N ALA A 96 16.81 -20.26 -1.01
CA ALA A 96 16.48 -20.13 -2.43
C ALA A 96 17.65 -20.59 -3.32
N ALA A 97 18.88 -20.23 -2.95
CA ALA A 97 20.09 -20.66 -3.66
C ALA A 97 20.22 -22.20 -3.66
N LYS A 98 20.03 -22.85 -2.50
CA LYS A 98 20.04 -24.32 -2.40
C LYS A 98 18.97 -24.99 -3.27
N LYS A 99 17.81 -24.37 -3.44
CA LYS A 99 16.73 -24.83 -4.32
C LYS A 99 16.93 -24.43 -5.79
N LYS A 100 18.10 -23.92 -6.17
CA LYS A 100 18.40 -23.42 -7.52
C LYS A 100 17.40 -22.36 -8.03
N GLN A 101 16.75 -21.63 -7.13
CA GLN A 101 15.86 -20.53 -7.49
C GLN A 101 16.70 -19.30 -7.85
N PRO A 102 16.31 -18.50 -8.86
CA PRO A 102 17.08 -17.36 -9.32
C PRO A 102 17.12 -16.22 -8.31
N PRO A 103 18.20 -15.44 -8.21
CA PRO A 103 18.21 -14.24 -7.40
C PRO A 103 17.22 -13.20 -7.94
N LEU A 104 16.55 -12.47 -7.04
CA LEU A 104 15.72 -11.34 -7.42
C LEU A 104 16.62 -10.11 -7.61
N ALA A 105 16.73 -9.63 -8.86
CA ALA A 105 17.47 -8.42 -9.19
C ALA A 105 16.59 -7.18 -8.91
N LEU A 106 17.08 -6.27 -8.08
CA LEU A 106 16.32 -5.15 -7.53
C LEU A 106 17.16 -3.87 -7.61
N ARG A 107 16.50 -2.74 -7.53
CA ARG A 107 17.11 -1.44 -7.33
C ARG A 107 16.80 -0.94 -5.92
N LEU A 108 17.82 -0.59 -5.17
CA LEU A 108 17.74 0.09 -3.90
C LEU A 108 17.72 1.61 -4.12
N ILE A 109 16.71 2.26 -3.58
CA ILE A 109 16.51 3.71 -3.62
C ILE A 109 16.57 4.23 -2.20
N VAL A 110 17.30 5.30 -1.97
CA VAL A 110 17.34 6.00 -0.68
C VAL A 110 16.62 7.33 -0.86
N VAL A 111 15.54 7.52 -0.14
CA VAL A 111 14.78 8.76 -0.16
C VAL A 111 14.84 9.44 1.21
N HIS A 112 15.00 10.75 1.21
CA HIS A 112 15.01 11.56 2.40
C HIS A 112 13.61 12.17 2.57
N ASN A 113 12.85 11.69 3.54
CA ASN A 113 11.52 12.21 3.86
C ASN A 113 11.47 12.51 5.37
N GLY A 114 11.96 13.70 5.74
CA GLY A 114 12.08 14.14 7.13
C GLY A 114 13.43 13.81 7.77
N LYS A 115 13.44 13.43 9.06
CA LYS A 115 14.65 13.26 9.89
C LYS A 115 15.50 12.04 9.51
N HIS A 116 14.90 11.01 8.93
CA HIS A 116 15.56 9.74 8.68
C HIS A 116 15.39 9.29 7.24
N PRO A 117 16.43 8.69 6.63
CA PRO A 117 16.33 8.14 5.30
C PRO A 117 15.36 6.94 5.28
N VAL A 118 14.62 6.81 4.18
CA VAL A 118 13.75 5.67 3.89
C VAL A 118 14.39 4.87 2.77
N TYR A 119 14.54 3.58 2.98
CA TYR A 119 15.13 2.65 2.02
C TYR A 119 14.02 1.90 1.30
N LEU A 120 13.97 2.02 -0.01
CA LEU A 120 12.97 1.38 -0.87
C LEU A 120 13.66 0.42 -1.83
N VAL A 121 13.02 -0.71 -2.10
CA VAL A 121 13.46 -1.62 -3.16
C VAL A 121 12.36 -1.76 -4.21
N THR A 122 12.78 -1.90 -5.46
CA THR A 122 11.88 -2.06 -6.60
C THR A 122 12.51 -2.95 -7.66
N ASN A 123 11.70 -3.62 -8.47
CA ASN A 123 12.13 -4.32 -9.68
C ASN A 123 12.13 -3.42 -10.93
N LEU A 124 11.72 -2.15 -10.79
CA LEU A 124 11.69 -1.20 -11.91
C LEU A 124 13.06 -0.50 -12.10
N PRO A 125 13.54 -0.35 -13.34
CA PRO A 125 14.71 0.44 -13.66
C PRO A 125 14.44 1.94 -13.48
N LYS A 126 15.51 2.74 -13.35
CA LYS A 126 15.41 4.19 -13.15
C LYS A 126 14.72 4.91 -14.31
N SER A 127 14.80 4.36 -15.52
CA SER A 127 14.13 4.89 -16.72
C SER A 127 12.59 4.80 -16.65
N LYS A 128 12.05 3.82 -15.90
CA LYS A 128 10.59 3.64 -15.73
C LYS A 128 10.05 4.22 -14.43
N LEU A 129 10.90 4.37 -13.41
CA LEU A 129 10.53 4.94 -12.12
C LEU A 129 11.72 5.74 -11.57
N SER A 130 11.68 7.04 -11.68
CA SER A 130 12.70 7.93 -11.10
C SER A 130 12.64 7.90 -9.57
N ASP A 131 13.72 8.30 -8.90
CA ASP A 131 13.77 8.32 -7.43
C ASP A 131 12.75 9.33 -6.85
N ARG A 132 12.51 10.44 -7.54
CA ARG A 132 11.48 11.44 -7.18
C ARG A 132 10.08 10.85 -7.27
N GLN A 133 9.76 10.13 -8.34
CA GLN A 133 8.46 9.43 -8.49
C GLN A 133 8.29 8.34 -7.43
N ALA A 134 9.34 7.55 -7.18
CA ALA A 134 9.32 6.52 -6.13
C ALA A 134 9.03 7.13 -4.76
N SER A 135 9.65 8.27 -4.42
CA SER A 135 9.39 8.99 -3.18
C SER A 135 7.93 9.46 -3.08
N ALA A 136 7.41 10.08 -4.15
CA ALA A 136 6.05 10.58 -4.19
C ALA A 136 5.00 9.44 -4.05
N ILE A 137 5.16 8.37 -4.84
CA ILE A 137 4.27 7.21 -4.79
C ILE A 137 4.32 6.53 -3.41
N TYR A 138 5.52 6.35 -2.85
CA TYR A 138 5.65 5.76 -1.52
C TYR A 138 5.02 6.63 -0.43
N SER A 139 5.14 7.94 -0.53
CA SER A 139 4.50 8.88 0.42
C SER A 139 2.98 8.80 0.34
N ALA A 140 2.42 8.64 -0.85
CA ALA A 140 0.98 8.50 -1.05
C ALA A 140 0.40 7.20 -0.45
N ARG A 141 1.23 6.17 -0.20
CA ARG A 141 0.85 4.96 0.56
C ARG A 141 0.20 5.28 1.91
N TRP A 142 0.56 6.41 2.54
CA TRP A 142 -0.03 6.83 3.80
C TRP A 142 -1.56 6.95 3.77
N GLY A 143 -2.14 7.09 2.59
CA GLY A 143 -3.60 7.13 2.38
C GLY A 143 -4.32 5.92 2.97
N ILE A 144 -3.74 4.71 2.90
CA ILE A 144 -4.34 3.50 3.49
C ILE A 144 -4.42 3.58 5.01
N GLU A 145 -3.44 4.18 5.68
CA GLU A 145 -3.46 4.35 7.14
C GLU A 145 -4.53 5.36 7.56
N LEU A 146 -4.72 6.42 6.78
CA LEU A 146 -5.81 7.38 6.98
C LEU A 146 -7.17 6.71 6.76
N PHE A 147 -7.30 5.87 5.73
CA PHE A 147 -8.51 5.11 5.48
C PHE A 147 -8.84 4.16 6.64
N PHE A 148 -7.90 3.35 7.11
CA PHE A 148 -8.10 2.48 8.26
C PHE A 148 -8.47 3.26 9.53
N ARG A 149 -7.87 4.43 9.75
CA ARG A 149 -8.26 5.29 10.86
C ARG A 149 -9.70 5.76 10.72
N THR A 150 -10.10 6.21 9.55
CA THR A 150 -11.49 6.63 9.26
C THR A 150 -12.46 5.48 9.45
N PHE A 151 -12.16 4.32 8.91
CA PHE A 151 -12.96 3.10 9.04
C PHE A 151 -13.14 2.69 10.51
N LYS A 152 -12.04 2.65 11.28
CA LYS A 152 -12.07 2.24 12.69
C LYS A 152 -12.70 3.28 13.62
N GLN A 153 -12.40 4.56 13.42
CA GLN A 153 -12.79 5.63 14.36
C GLN A 153 -14.06 6.36 13.93
N THR A 154 -14.09 6.90 12.71
CA THR A 154 -15.23 7.72 12.25
C THR A 154 -16.42 6.84 11.86
N PHE A 155 -16.17 5.73 11.17
CA PHE A 155 -17.20 4.77 10.78
C PHE A 155 -17.55 3.78 11.90
N GLY A 156 -16.80 3.82 13.02
CA GLY A 156 -17.11 3.07 14.24
C GLY A 156 -16.81 1.56 14.16
N ARG A 157 -15.98 1.11 13.20
CA ARG A 157 -15.67 -0.33 13.01
C ARG A 157 -14.43 -0.81 13.76
N ARG A 158 -14.10 -0.17 14.87
CA ARG A 158 -13.04 -0.66 15.77
C ARG A 158 -13.43 -1.93 16.50
N LYS A 159 -14.72 -2.06 16.82
CA LYS A 159 -15.33 -3.27 17.38
C LYS A 159 -16.52 -3.66 16.52
N LEU A 160 -16.57 -4.92 16.13
CA LEU A 160 -17.70 -5.49 15.41
C LEU A 160 -18.84 -5.78 16.40
N ARG A 161 -20.06 -5.67 15.94
CA ARG A 161 -21.26 -5.94 16.74
C ARG A 161 -21.54 -7.43 16.82
N SER A 162 -21.29 -8.14 15.72
CA SER A 162 -21.50 -9.57 15.64
C SER A 162 -20.41 -10.36 16.32
N ARG A 163 -20.77 -11.44 17.02
CA ARG A 163 -19.86 -12.43 17.59
C ARG A 163 -19.72 -13.66 16.69
N CYS A 164 -20.61 -13.87 15.72
CA CYS A 164 -20.53 -14.93 14.73
C CYS A 164 -19.53 -14.55 13.62
N PRO A 165 -18.55 -15.39 13.26
CA PRO A 165 -17.54 -15.06 12.24
C PRO A 165 -18.14 -14.66 10.88
N ASN A 166 -19.16 -15.38 10.40
CA ASN A 166 -19.81 -15.08 9.13
C ASN A 166 -20.50 -13.71 9.13
N ASN A 167 -21.24 -13.40 10.18
CA ASN A 167 -21.91 -12.11 10.33
C ASN A 167 -20.90 -10.98 10.54
N ALA A 168 -19.80 -11.23 11.24
CA ALA A 168 -18.71 -10.27 11.41
C ALA A 168 -18.04 -9.96 10.07
N LYS A 169 -17.87 -10.96 9.20
CA LYS A 169 -17.38 -10.78 7.83
C LYS A 169 -18.34 -9.92 7.02
N LEU A 170 -19.63 -10.23 7.01
CA LEU A 170 -20.65 -9.43 6.34
C LEU A 170 -20.69 -7.98 6.85
N GLU A 171 -20.55 -7.79 8.17
CA GLU A 171 -20.50 -6.44 8.77
C GLU A 171 -19.31 -5.63 8.24
N ILE A 172 -18.14 -6.24 8.06
CA ILE A 172 -16.98 -5.61 7.46
C ILE A 172 -17.23 -5.31 5.99
N ASP A 173 -17.68 -6.28 5.21
CA ASP A 173 -17.90 -6.16 3.77
C ASP A 173 -18.89 -5.04 3.46
N TRP A 174 -20.05 -5.01 4.12
CA TRP A 174 -21.02 -3.93 3.95
C TRP A 174 -20.50 -2.57 4.42
N SER A 175 -19.72 -2.54 5.49
CA SER A 175 -19.14 -1.28 5.99
C SER A 175 -18.10 -0.71 5.04
N LEU A 176 -17.27 -1.56 4.44
CA LEU A 176 -16.27 -1.15 3.43
C LEU A 176 -16.96 -0.69 2.15
N LEU A 177 -17.98 -1.42 1.69
CA LEU A 177 -18.79 -1.05 0.53
C LEU A 177 -19.48 0.30 0.73
N ALA A 178 -20.14 0.50 1.88
CA ALA A 178 -20.80 1.77 2.21
C ALA A 178 -19.81 2.93 2.24
N LEU A 179 -18.65 2.75 2.88
CA LEU A 179 -17.61 3.78 2.91
C LEU A 179 -17.06 4.08 1.51
N TRP A 180 -16.86 3.04 0.69
CA TRP A 180 -16.45 3.17 -0.70
C TRP A 180 -17.46 3.99 -1.52
N CYS A 181 -18.77 3.66 -1.41
CA CYS A 181 -19.83 4.39 -2.10
C CYS A 181 -19.89 5.86 -1.67
N ILE A 182 -19.81 6.15 -0.37
CA ILE A 182 -19.80 7.53 0.15
C ILE A 182 -18.63 8.31 -0.43
N CYS A 183 -17.43 7.73 -0.42
CA CYS A 183 -16.24 8.38 -0.96
C CYS A 183 -16.35 8.60 -2.48
N LEU A 184 -16.89 7.63 -3.23
CA LEU A 184 -17.08 7.73 -4.67
C LEU A 184 -18.07 8.84 -5.05
N LEU A 185 -19.21 8.90 -4.34
CA LEU A 185 -20.20 9.97 -4.53
C LEU A 185 -19.59 11.35 -4.21
N ALA A 186 -18.84 11.44 -3.12
CA ALA A 186 -18.18 12.68 -2.74
C ALA A 186 -17.12 13.11 -3.78
N GLN A 187 -16.32 12.17 -4.31
CA GLN A 187 -15.37 12.47 -5.38
C GLN A 187 -16.07 12.95 -6.65
N ARG A 188 -17.19 12.33 -7.02
CA ARG A 188 -17.98 12.79 -8.17
C ARG A 188 -18.44 14.24 -7.99
N GLU A 189 -18.93 14.59 -6.80
CA GLU A 189 -19.39 15.95 -6.54
C GLU A 189 -18.24 16.98 -6.52
N LEU A 190 -17.04 16.59 -6.05
CA LEU A 190 -15.84 17.42 -6.15
C LEU A 190 -15.46 17.67 -7.62
N VAL A 191 -15.42 16.61 -8.44
CA VAL A 191 -15.14 16.75 -9.88
C VAL A 191 -16.16 17.61 -10.59
N ASN A 192 -17.45 17.44 -10.31
CA ASN A 192 -18.53 18.27 -10.85
C ASN A 192 -18.40 19.76 -10.44
N SER A 193 -17.64 20.05 -9.39
CA SER A 193 -17.34 21.40 -8.90
C SER A 193 -15.97 21.92 -9.35
N GLY A 194 -15.29 21.24 -10.28
CA GLY A 194 -13.96 21.61 -10.75
C GLY A 194 -12.83 21.34 -9.75
N GLN A 195 -13.08 20.60 -8.67
CA GLN A 195 -12.10 20.26 -7.65
C GLN A 195 -11.42 18.92 -7.94
N SER A 196 -10.19 18.77 -7.47
CA SER A 196 -9.48 17.49 -7.60
C SER A 196 -10.14 16.41 -6.72
N PRO A 197 -10.40 15.19 -7.23
CA PRO A 197 -10.88 14.08 -6.41
C PRO A 197 -9.91 13.70 -5.29
N SER A 198 -8.62 14.03 -5.42
CA SER A 198 -7.60 13.79 -4.40
C SER A 198 -7.72 14.71 -3.17
N SER A 199 -8.49 15.80 -3.26
CA SER A 199 -8.79 16.68 -2.12
C SER A 199 -9.82 16.08 -1.15
N LEU A 200 -10.41 14.94 -1.49
CA LEU A 200 -11.41 14.27 -0.66
C LEU A 200 -10.91 14.02 0.77
N SER A 201 -11.69 14.49 1.75
CA SER A 201 -11.62 14.05 3.13
C SER A 201 -12.69 13.00 3.41
N PRO A 202 -12.34 11.70 3.57
CA PRO A 202 -13.33 10.68 3.89
C PRO A 202 -14.15 10.98 5.16
N VAL A 203 -13.51 11.61 6.16
CA VAL A 203 -14.17 12.01 7.40
C VAL A 203 -15.25 13.05 7.14
N SER A 204 -14.92 14.08 6.34
CA SER A 204 -15.89 15.14 5.98
C SER A 204 -17.03 14.58 5.15
N ALA A 205 -16.74 13.67 4.21
CA ALA A 205 -17.76 13.02 3.39
C ALA A 205 -18.75 12.19 4.25
N ILE A 206 -18.24 11.40 5.20
CA ILE A 206 -19.09 10.61 6.10
C ILE A 206 -19.99 11.52 6.94
N LYS A 207 -19.44 12.56 7.55
CA LYS A 207 -20.21 13.52 8.36
C LYS A 207 -21.29 14.20 7.52
N ALA A 208 -20.90 14.76 6.37
CA ALA A 208 -21.85 15.40 5.46
C ALA A 208 -22.99 14.46 5.06
N PHE A 209 -22.68 13.21 4.77
CA PHE A 209 -23.68 12.21 4.41
C PHE A 209 -24.59 11.86 5.58
N GLN A 210 -24.06 11.72 6.80
CA GLN A 210 -24.85 11.51 8.01
C GLN A 210 -25.79 12.67 8.29
N ASP A 211 -25.32 13.91 8.18
CA ASP A 211 -26.12 15.12 8.39
C ASP A 211 -27.25 15.22 7.35
N ILE A 212 -26.95 14.92 6.09
CA ILE A 212 -27.98 14.91 5.02
C ILE A 212 -29.04 13.84 5.28
N LEU A 213 -28.66 12.65 5.69
CA LEU A 213 -29.60 11.57 6.03
C LEU A 213 -30.43 11.91 7.26
N HIS A 214 -29.82 12.53 8.27
CA HIS A 214 -30.54 12.98 9.46
C HIS A 214 -31.60 14.02 9.10
N ASP A 215 -31.20 15.06 8.39
CA ASP A 215 -32.11 16.11 7.93
C ASP A 215 -33.24 15.58 7.04
N TRP A 216 -32.94 14.65 6.14
CA TRP A 216 -33.95 14.02 5.29
C TRP A 216 -35.02 13.29 6.10
N ARG A 217 -34.64 12.71 7.24
CA ARG A 217 -35.58 12.02 8.14
C ARG A 217 -36.38 12.96 8.99
N VAL A 218 -35.74 13.98 9.54
CA VAL A 218 -36.30 14.86 10.58
C VAL A 218 -36.99 16.09 10.00
N ARG A 219 -36.59 16.54 8.81
CA ARG A 219 -37.10 17.76 8.17
C ARG A 219 -37.66 17.47 6.79
N PRO A 220 -38.94 17.12 6.68
CA PRO A 220 -39.59 16.80 5.40
C PRO A 220 -39.47 17.90 4.34
N GLU A 221 -39.40 19.16 4.75
CA GLU A 221 -39.22 20.34 3.89
C GLU A 221 -37.91 20.31 3.12
N ASN A 222 -36.90 19.63 3.63
CA ASN A 222 -35.59 19.48 2.95
C ASN A 222 -35.59 18.40 1.85
N ARG A 223 -36.68 17.63 1.71
CA ARG A 223 -36.79 16.56 0.69
C ARG A 223 -36.85 17.08 -0.74
N GLY A 224 -37.19 18.36 -0.92
CA GLY A 224 -37.17 19.01 -2.25
C GLY A 224 -35.78 19.24 -2.85
N GLN A 225 -34.72 19.23 -2.04
CA GLN A 225 -33.36 19.40 -2.52
C GLN A 225 -32.66 18.05 -2.75
N SER A 226 -31.98 17.94 -3.90
CA SER A 226 -31.18 16.74 -4.18
C SER A 226 -30.09 16.52 -3.10
N PRO A 227 -30.00 15.31 -2.51
CA PRO A 227 -28.93 14.98 -1.56
C PRO A 227 -27.52 15.23 -2.12
N CYS A 228 -27.32 15.08 -3.42
CA CYS A 228 -26.02 15.35 -4.09
C CYS A 228 -25.65 16.82 -4.06
N ILE A 229 -26.61 17.73 -4.25
CA ILE A 229 -26.36 19.20 -4.17
C ILE A 229 -25.95 19.56 -2.74
N ARG A 230 -26.63 19.03 -1.75
CA ARG A 230 -26.31 19.26 -0.33
C ARG A 230 -24.95 18.68 0.03
N LEU A 231 -24.63 17.48 -0.48
CA LEU A 231 -23.32 16.84 -0.29
C LEU A 231 -22.21 17.72 -0.88
N ARG A 232 -22.41 18.25 -2.10
CA ARG A 232 -21.48 19.17 -2.76
C ARG A 232 -21.21 20.41 -1.90
N GLY A 233 -22.26 21.08 -1.42
CA GLY A 233 -22.15 22.27 -0.56
C GLY A 233 -21.35 21.96 0.71
N ALA A 234 -21.64 20.83 1.38
CA ALA A 234 -20.94 20.43 2.60
C ALA A 234 -19.44 20.06 2.35
N LEU A 235 -19.12 19.49 1.18
CA LEU A 235 -17.73 19.15 0.82
C LEU A 235 -16.91 20.40 0.48
N LEU A 236 -17.50 21.38 -0.21
CA LEU A 236 -16.84 22.62 -0.58
C LEU A 236 -16.66 23.58 0.60
N ALA A 237 -17.54 23.52 1.60
CA ALA A 237 -17.48 24.32 2.81
C ALA A 237 -16.52 23.75 3.89
N HIS A 238 -15.80 22.68 3.56
CA HIS A 238 -14.96 22.05 4.55
C HIS A 238 -13.72 22.90 4.88
N TYR A 239 -13.28 22.84 6.15
CA TYR A 239 -12.08 23.54 6.63
C TYR A 239 -10.81 22.96 6.02
N GLU A 240 -10.08 23.77 5.26
CA GLU A 240 -8.72 23.48 4.83
C GLU A 240 -7.69 23.99 5.85
N ARG A 241 -6.79 23.11 6.21
CA ARG A 241 -5.73 23.45 7.14
C ARG A 241 -4.66 24.30 6.45
N THR A 242 -4.55 25.56 6.82
CA THR A 242 -3.56 26.50 6.27
C THR A 242 -2.21 26.47 7.00
N SER A 243 -2.14 25.92 8.22
CA SER A 243 -0.92 25.89 9.03
C SER A 243 -0.28 24.50 9.12
N SER A 244 1.04 24.45 9.25
CA SER A 244 1.77 23.22 9.56
C SER A 244 1.32 22.61 10.88
N LYS A 245 1.44 21.27 11.02
CA LYS A 245 1.19 20.60 12.31
C LYS A 245 2.23 21.07 13.32
N THR A 246 1.81 21.79 14.34
CA THR A 246 2.62 21.97 15.53
C THR A 246 2.83 20.61 16.20
N SER A 247 4.06 20.34 16.67
CA SER A 247 4.33 19.14 17.45
C SER A 247 3.45 19.14 18.70
N ARG A 248 2.78 18.02 18.96
CA ARG A 248 2.00 17.87 20.20
C ARG A 248 2.99 17.74 21.36
N ASN A 249 2.99 18.66 22.28
CA ASN A 249 3.77 18.65 23.52
C ASN A 249 3.18 17.71 24.60
N TYR A 250 2.50 16.65 24.20
CA TYR A 250 2.02 15.64 25.14
C TYR A 250 3.10 14.58 25.37
N PRO A 251 3.41 14.20 26.61
CA PRO A 251 4.25 13.05 26.87
C PRO A 251 3.61 11.81 26.23
N ARG A 252 4.30 11.19 25.29
CA ARG A 252 3.82 9.97 24.65
C ARG A 252 3.89 8.82 25.64
N LYS A 253 2.76 8.21 25.97
CA LYS A 253 2.67 7.03 26.83
C LYS A 253 3.35 5.78 26.25
N LYS A 254 3.65 5.75 24.96
CA LYS A 254 4.35 4.64 24.29
C LYS A 254 5.73 5.10 23.84
N LYS A 255 6.76 4.28 24.13
CA LYS A 255 8.10 4.44 23.54
C LYS A 255 7.95 4.50 22.02
N GLU A 256 8.58 5.49 21.39
CA GLU A 256 8.69 5.52 19.93
C GLU A 256 9.39 4.24 19.48
N HIS A 257 8.84 3.57 18.48
CA HIS A 257 9.52 2.43 17.87
C HIS A 257 10.87 2.90 17.35
N LYS A 258 11.94 2.19 17.71
CA LYS A 258 13.27 2.46 17.15
C LYS A 258 13.18 2.46 15.64
N HIS A 259 13.78 3.48 15.02
CA HIS A 259 13.87 3.56 13.57
C HIS A 259 14.52 2.29 13.02
N THR A 260 13.90 1.65 12.05
CA THR A 260 14.50 0.51 11.35
C THR A 260 15.70 1.03 10.57
N GLY A 261 16.91 0.63 10.97
CA GLY A 261 18.15 1.02 10.30
C GLY A 261 18.16 0.61 8.81
N PRO A 262 19.25 0.96 8.09
CA PRO A 262 19.40 0.60 6.68
C PRO A 262 19.41 -0.92 6.49
N PRO A 263 19.02 -1.41 5.29
CA PRO A 263 19.17 -2.82 4.96
C PRO A 263 20.64 -3.24 4.98
N LYS A 264 20.91 -4.47 5.37
CA LYS A 264 22.27 -5.01 5.44
C LYS A 264 22.74 -5.33 4.02
N LEU A 265 23.81 -4.67 3.58
CA LEU A 265 24.38 -4.84 2.24
C LEU A 265 25.67 -5.65 2.34
N PHE A 266 25.73 -6.77 1.63
CA PHE A 266 26.91 -7.64 1.56
C PHE A 266 27.39 -7.78 0.13
N SER A 267 28.70 -7.86 -0.07
CA SER A 267 29.26 -8.29 -1.36
C SER A 267 29.01 -9.78 -1.55
N ALA A 268 28.61 -10.19 -2.74
CA ALA A 268 28.43 -11.59 -3.07
C ALA A 268 29.74 -12.36 -2.93
N ARG A 269 29.68 -13.57 -2.34
CA ARG A 269 30.83 -14.48 -2.24
C ARG A 269 31.13 -15.10 -3.61
N LYS A 270 32.38 -15.51 -3.87
CA LYS A 270 32.77 -16.17 -5.14
C LYS A 270 31.85 -17.33 -5.51
N GLN A 271 31.52 -18.18 -4.56
CA GLN A 271 30.58 -19.32 -4.74
C GLN A 271 29.19 -18.85 -5.20
N GLN A 272 28.66 -17.78 -4.62
CA GLN A 272 27.38 -17.20 -5.04
C GLN A 272 27.42 -16.63 -6.45
N VAL A 273 28.51 -15.97 -6.81
CA VAL A 273 28.70 -15.44 -8.17
C VAL A 273 28.75 -16.58 -9.20
N THR A 274 29.49 -17.65 -8.91
CA THR A 274 29.57 -18.84 -9.79
C THR A 274 28.18 -19.48 -9.95
N ALA A 275 27.50 -19.77 -8.85
CA ALA A 275 26.15 -20.35 -8.89
C ALA A 275 25.14 -19.45 -9.64
N ALA A 276 25.22 -18.13 -9.49
CA ALA A 276 24.37 -17.19 -10.22
C ALA A 276 24.65 -17.21 -11.74
N LYS A 277 25.92 -17.32 -12.15
CA LYS A 277 26.30 -17.48 -13.55
C LYS A 277 25.77 -18.76 -14.17
N GLU A 278 25.87 -19.87 -13.47
CA GLU A 278 25.33 -21.16 -13.91
C GLU A 278 23.82 -21.11 -14.10
N LEU A 279 23.08 -20.56 -13.14
CA LEU A 279 21.63 -20.38 -13.26
C LEU A 279 21.25 -19.47 -14.44
N LYS A 280 22.06 -18.44 -14.73
CA LYS A 280 21.85 -17.57 -15.88
C LYS A 280 22.03 -18.34 -17.20
N ARG A 281 23.07 -19.18 -17.30
CA ARG A 281 23.32 -20.04 -18.47
C ARG A 281 22.16 -20.99 -18.72
N GLN A 282 21.74 -21.74 -17.70
CA GLN A 282 20.62 -22.68 -17.81
C GLN A 282 19.33 -22.00 -18.27
N LYS A 283 19.03 -20.79 -17.78
CA LYS A 283 17.86 -20.03 -18.21
C LYS A 283 17.95 -19.61 -19.68
N HIS A 284 19.14 -19.26 -20.15
CA HIS A 284 19.35 -18.88 -21.55
C HIS A 284 19.23 -20.08 -22.48
N GLU A 285 19.76 -21.24 -22.09
CA GLU A 285 19.65 -22.50 -22.83
C GLU A 285 18.18 -22.94 -22.97
N ILE A 286 17.37 -22.87 -21.88
CA ILE A 286 15.93 -23.17 -21.92
C ILE A 286 15.18 -22.20 -22.85
N GLN A 287 15.55 -20.92 -22.91
CA GLN A 287 14.92 -19.94 -23.80
C GLN A 287 15.28 -20.12 -25.28
N LEU A 288 16.40 -20.78 -25.59
CA LEU A 288 16.82 -21.09 -26.97
C LEU A 288 16.23 -22.41 -27.48
N THR A 289 15.78 -23.29 -26.58
CA THR A 289 15.22 -24.60 -26.93
C THR A 289 13.67 -24.63 -26.86
N ALA A 290 13.03 -23.56 -26.43
CA ALA A 290 11.57 -23.37 -26.37
C ALA A 290 11.09 -22.42 -27.47
#